data_d924925472e294cab4c0f329599389a9
#
_entry.id   d924925472e294cab4c0f329599389a9
#
_cell.length_a   1.000
_cell.length_b   1.000
_cell.length_c   1.000
_cell.angle_alpha   90.00
_cell.angle_beta   90.00
_cell.angle_gamma   90.00
#
_symmetry.space_group_name_H-M   'P 1'
#
loop_
_entity.id
_entity.type
_entity.pdbx_description
1 polymer ?
#
loop_
_entity_poly.entity_id
_entity_poly.type
_entity_poly.pdbx_seq_one_letter_code
_entity_poly.pdbx_strand_id
1 'polypeptide(L)'
;MEKKLFLKCLDDTDLKALMIDCLGEEAANQTALQMYLEFEESAQASRQGNAEFNSRLEDARLMISGVSDPEHNEYFTEVFKKLFALGRTLRAYSKQSSAQEKTMALLNIAKELTDACKTISEGDIDRNPGKLASELRALLDFPQRNAKELSEIETKLSYIRRELSSLPLIKLHFTYQKGEIKDCRLEMTGKVPQRKEGTHSGVGELPEALSDELKLLRPELFTSINTFCEKQENSLLTLSSAVSAFGPHLEYLLNLAKIYNLLKKNNIPLCDPRPSRRTTDLINLCDISLLLLRRNNLGRTMVMNNLTIHRKDAMSLMAGPIGSGKTSFLKAIAIAHIFFMIGLPVPAAMGSIMPVSGIYLCSRGYDPELLPPDNELHDSLLLVLWPDSEESSIKELNDCVAKLQEFSAKGANGICAVRTFNNNHGNAGTISNIIPENVPLLDAIAGRDGKRTFRFKTVHRGDDSRATDIISRYGLDKSDLLLRFRTNRKF
;
A
#
# COMPACT_ATOMS: atom_id res chain seq x y z
N MET A 1 -6.29 -11.84 12.04
CA MET A 1 -6.86 -10.52 12.46
C MET A 1 -8.13 -10.24 11.67
N GLU A 2 -9.20 -9.74 12.29
CA GLU A 2 -10.40 -9.38 11.55
C GLU A 2 -10.17 -8.19 10.61
N LYS A 3 -10.74 -8.24 9.39
CA LYS A 3 -10.66 -7.15 8.39
C LYS A 3 -11.03 -5.78 8.97
N LYS A 4 -12.09 -5.72 9.81
CA LYS A 4 -12.55 -4.48 10.44
C LYS A 4 -11.46 -3.85 11.31
N LEU A 5 -10.75 -4.66 12.11
CA LEU A 5 -9.68 -4.19 13.00
C LEU A 5 -8.45 -3.73 12.22
N PHE A 6 -8.11 -4.43 11.12
CA PHE A 6 -7.02 -3.99 10.24
C PHE A 6 -7.31 -2.63 9.58
N LEU A 7 -8.49 -2.48 8.98
CA LEU A 7 -8.89 -1.22 8.35
C LEU A 7 -8.92 -0.07 9.37
N LYS A 8 -9.39 -0.34 10.60
CA LYS A 8 -9.33 0.64 11.68
C LYS A 8 -7.88 0.98 12.06
N CYS A 9 -6.98 0.02 12.08
CA CYS A 9 -5.55 0.29 12.31
C CYS A 9 -4.97 1.23 11.25
N LEU A 10 -5.35 1.07 9.96
CA LEU A 10 -4.96 2.00 8.90
C LEU A 10 -5.52 3.41 9.12
N ASP A 11 -6.76 3.53 9.60
CA ASP A 11 -7.37 4.82 9.93
C ASP A 11 -6.68 5.46 11.15
N ASP A 12 -6.47 4.71 12.21
CA ASP A 12 -5.85 5.18 13.46
C ASP A 12 -4.36 5.55 13.30
N THR A 13 -3.67 4.96 12.31
CA THR A 13 -2.31 5.36 11.94
C THR A 13 -2.25 6.57 11.00
N ASP A 14 -3.37 7.09 10.53
CA ASP A 14 -3.49 8.07 9.43
C ASP A 14 -2.87 7.57 8.10
N LEU A 15 -2.52 6.30 8.01
CA LEU A 15 -1.96 5.73 6.77
C LEU A 15 -3.00 5.75 5.65
N LYS A 16 -4.26 5.45 5.95
CA LYS A 16 -5.34 5.55 4.97
C LYS A 16 -5.53 6.98 4.48
N ALA A 17 -5.45 7.99 5.34
CA ALA A 17 -5.50 9.39 4.93
C ALA A 17 -4.33 9.77 4.01
N LEU A 18 -3.12 9.27 4.28
CA LEU A 18 -1.97 9.43 3.40
C LEU A 18 -2.18 8.75 2.04
N MET A 19 -2.78 7.57 2.02
CA MET A 19 -3.13 6.85 0.79
C MET A 19 -4.19 7.62 -0.03
N ILE A 20 -5.23 8.15 0.61
CA ILE A 20 -6.26 8.97 -0.06
C ILE A 20 -5.64 10.21 -0.70
N ASP A 21 -4.75 10.89 0.00
CA ASP A 21 -4.03 12.06 -0.51
C ASP A 21 -3.12 11.74 -1.71
N CYS A 22 -2.54 10.54 -1.74
CA CYS A 22 -1.61 10.08 -2.79
C CYS A 22 -2.31 9.45 -4.01
N LEU A 23 -3.39 8.70 -3.78
CA LEU A 23 -4.00 7.80 -4.77
C LEU A 23 -5.42 8.23 -5.17
N GLY A 24 -6.10 9.02 -4.36
CA GLY A 24 -7.55 9.23 -4.40
C GLY A 24 -8.32 8.19 -3.57
N GLU A 25 -9.58 8.47 -3.24
CA GLU A 25 -10.36 7.71 -2.26
C GLU A 25 -10.65 6.27 -2.72
N GLU A 26 -11.09 6.08 -3.97
CA GLU A 26 -11.43 4.77 -4.50
C GLU A 26 -10.20 3.84 -4.54
N ALA A 27 -9.09 4.31 -5.12
CA ALA A 27 -7.86 3.56 -5.21
C ALA A 27 -7.26 3.27 -3.81
N ALA A 28 -7.36 4.21 -2.87
CA ALA A 28 -6.92 4.00 -1.49
C ALA A 28 -7.72 2.91 -0.78
N ASN A 29 -9.06 2.87 -0.96
CA ASN A 29 -9.91 1.84 -0.37
C ASN A 29 -9.61 0.45 -0.95
N GLN A 30 -9.41 0.35 -2.26
CA GLN A 30 -9.03 -0.91 -2.92
C GLN A 30 -7.65 -1.38 -2.46
N THR A 31 -6.68 -0.46 -2.41
CA THR A 31 -5.33 -0.75 -1.93
C THR A 31 -5.34 -1.21 -0.47
N ALA A 32 -6.12 -0.57 0.41
CA ALA A 32 -6.26 -0.97 1.82
C ALA A 32 -6.84 -2.39 1.97
N LEU A 33 -7.79 -2.76 1.12
CA LEU A 33 -8.34 -4.10 1.10
C LEU A 33 -7.29 -5.14 0.68
N GLN A 34 -6.53 -4.84 -0.37
CA GLN A 34 -5.47 -5.75 -0.83
C GLN A 34 -4.34 -5.85 0.19
N MET A 35 -3.95 -4.75 0.85
CA MET A 35 -3.00 -4.77 1.97
C MET A 35 -3.44 -5.70 3.09
N TYR A 36 -4.75 -5.73 3.40
CA TYR A 36 -5.29 -6.67 4.37
C TYR A 36 -5.09 -8.13 3.94
N LEU A 37 -5.39 -8.45 2.68
CA LEU A 37 -5.24 -9.81 2.15
C LEU A 37 -3.76 -10.24 2.18
N GLU A 38 -2.85 -9.39 1.71
CA GLU A 38 -1.41 -9.64 1.74
C GLU A 38 -0.89 -9.82 3.18
N PHE A 39 -1.38 -9.02 4.12
CA PHE A 39 -1.04 -9.13 5.54
C PHE A 39 -1.51 -10.48 6.11
N GLU A 40 -2.75 -10.90 5.86
CA GLU A 40 -3.30 -12.17 6.36
C GLU A 40 -2.53 -13.37 5.82
N GLU A 41 -2.19 -13.38 4.53
CA GLU A 41 -1.40 -14.43 3.93
C GLU A 41 0.02 -14.48 4.52
N SER A 42 0.66 -13.33 4.77
CA SER A 42 1.96 -13.24 5.42
C SER A 42 1.90 -13.70 6.88
N ALA A 43 0.84 -13.36 7.60
CA ALA A 43 0.63 -13.83 8.96
C ALA A 43 0.43 -15.36 9.01
N GLN A 44 -0.29 -15.92 8.03
CA GLN A 44 -0.45 -17.36 7.89
C GLN A 44 0.89 -18.06 7.57
N ALA A 45 1.65 -17.53 6.61
CA ALA A 45 2.97 -18.05 6.25
C ALA A 45 3.93 -18.04 7.45
N SER A 46 3.89 -16.98 8.28
CA SER A 46 4.67 -16.88 9.51
C SER A 46 4.32 -17.97 10.53
N ARG A 47 3.06 -18.38 10.63
CA ARG A 47 2.61 -19.50 11.50
C ARG A 47 3.07 -20.87 10.97
N GLN A 48 3.12 -21.04 9.65
CA GLN A 48 3.55 -22.27 9.00
C GLN A 48 5.07 -22.48 9.10
N GLY A 49 5.83 -21.42 9.09
CA GLY A 49 7.28 -21.48 9.33
C GLY A 49 8.06 -20.35 8.67
N ASN A 50 9.30 -20.16 9.14
CA ASN A 50 10.13 -19.05 8.68
C ASN A 50 10.56 -19.18 7.21
N ALA A 51 10.72 -20.39 6.69
CA ALA A 51 11.13 -20.56 5.30
C ALA A 51 10.06 -20.05 4.35
N GLU A 52 8.80 -20.38 4.62
CA GLU A 52 7.66 -19.95 3.83
C GLU A 52 7.42 -18.43 3.93
N PHE A 53 7.47 -17.91 5.16
CA PHE A 53 7.37 -16.45 5.36
C PHE A 53 8.49 -15.68 4.65
N ASN A 54 9.74 -16.14 4.75
CA ASN A 54 10.88 -15.47 4.11
C ASN A 54 10.78 -15.52 2.58
N SER A 55 10.37 -16.66 2.01
CA SER A 55 10.15 -16.79 0.56
C SER A 55 9.08 -15.82 0.07
N ARG A 56 7.93 -15.78 0.76
CA ARG A 56 6.85 -14.84 0.45
C ARG A 56 7.28 -13.37 0.55
N LEU A 57 7.99 -13.02 1.63
CA LEU A 57 8.48 -11.67 1.85
C LEU A 57 9.47 -11.24 0.76
N GLU A 58 10.34 -12.14 0.33
CA GLU A 58 11.29 -11.90 -0.76
C GLU A 58 10.57 -11.70 -2.09
N ASP A 59 9.59 -12.54 -2.41
CA ASP A 59 8.75 -12.40 -3.61
C ASP A 59 7.99 -11.06 -3.61
N ALA A 60 7.36 -10.66 -2.49
CA ALA A 60 6.66 -9.39 -2.36
C ALA A 60 7.61 -8.19 -2.58
N ARG A 61 8.81 -8.24 -2.00
CA ARG A 61 9.84 -7.20 -2.20
C ARG A 61 10.30 -7.10 -3.66
N LEU A 62 10.51 -8.24 -4.30
CA LEU A 62 10.87 -8.28 -5.74
C LEU A 62 9.75 -7.72 -6.61
N MET A 63 8.47 -7.99 -6.30
CA MET A 63 7.34 -7.40 -6.99
C MET A 63 7.33 -5.87 -6.87
N ILE A 64 7.42 -5.37 -5.64
CA ILE A 64 7.37 -3.92 -5.38
C ILE A 64 8.59 -3.21 -5.98
N SER A 65 9.79 -3.75 -5.82
CA SER A 65 11.01 -3.17 -6.40
C SER A 65 10.97 -3.16 -7.93
N GLY A 66 10.48 -4.25 -8.54
CA GLY A 66 10.35 -4.36 -9.98
C GLY A 66 9.40 -3.32 -10.60
N VAL A 67 8.32 -2.96 -9.89
CA VAL A 67 7.34 -1.97 -10.36
C VAL A 67 7.72 -0.53 -9.94
N SER A 68 8.50 -0.36 -8.87
CA SER A 68 8.85 0.96 -8.33
C SER A 68 10.01 1.64 -9.06
N ASP A 69 10.77 0.91 -9.86
CA ASP A 69 11.77 1.50 -10.74
C ASP A 69 11.10 2.47 -11.72
N PRO A 70 11.62 3.69 -11.92
CA PRO A 70 10.96 4.70 -12.75
C PRO A 70 10.67 4.25 -14.20
N GLU A 71 11.61 3.56 -14.83
CA GLU A 71 11.45 3.06 -16.21
C GLU A 71 10.40 1.95 -16.27
N HIS A 72 10.48 1.01 -15.34
CA HIS A 72 9.50 -0.08 -15.22
C HIS A 72 8.12 0.42 -14.83
N ASN A 73 8.02 1.45 -13.98
CA ASN A 73 6.74 2.00 -13.53
C ASN A 73 5.91 2.58 -14.67
N GLU A 74 6.53 3.31 -15.60
CA GLU A 74 5.86 3.83 -16.79
C GLU A 74 5.34 2.69 -17.65
N TYR A 75 6.20 1.71 -17.94
CA TYR A 75 5.82 0.53 -18.71
C TYR A 75 4.66 -0.25 -18.08
N PHE A 76 4.75 -0.60 -16.78
CA PHE A 76 3.66 -1.31 -16.09
C PHE A 76 2.37 -0.49 -15.99
N THR A 77 2.48 0.84 -15.94
CA THR A 77 1.30 1.72 -16.01
C THR A 77 0.60 1.61 -17.37
N GLU A 78 1.35 1.53 -18.49
CA GLU A 78 0.75 1.32 -19.80
C GLU A 78 0.16 -0.08 -19.93
N VAL A 79 0.85 -1.12 -19.46
CA VAL A 79 0.30 -2.49 -19.41
C VAL A 79 -1.01 -2.51 -18.62
N PHE A 80 -1.04 -1.90 -17.44
CA PHE A 80 -2.26 -1.81 -16.62
C PHE A 80 -3.43 -1.15 -17.36
N LYS A 81 -3.20 -0.03 -18.06
CA LYS A 81 -4.23 0.65 -18.85
C LYS A 81 -4.85 -0.30 -19.89
N LYS A 82 -4.01 -1.11 -20.58
CA LYS A 82 -4.47 -2.09 -21.56
C LYS A 82 -5.26 -3.22 -20.91
N LEU A 83 -4.78 -3.77 -19.81
CA LEU A 83 -5.49 -4.81 -19.04
C LEU A 83 -6.83 -4.32 -18.50
N PHE A 84 -6.86 -3.07 -18.01
CA PHE A 84 -8.09 -2.44 -17.54
C PHE A 84 -9.12 -2.24 -18.66
N ALA A 85 -8.67 -1.77 -19.86
CA ALA A 85 -9.53 -1.63 -21.01
C ALA A 85 -10.11 -2.98 -21.44
N LEU A 86 -9.27 -4.03 -21.51
CA LEU A 86 -9.69 -5.39 -21.82
C LEU A 86 -10.70 -5.92 -20.80
N GLY A 87 -10.45 -5.75 -19.50
CA GLY A 87 -11.38 -6.16 -18.44
C GLY A 87 -12.73 -5.43 -18.51
N ARG A 88 -12.75 -4.15 -18.91
CA ARG A 88 -13.98 -3.39 -19.14
C ARG A 88 -14.75 -3.96 -20.31
N THR A 89 -14.08 -4.29 -21.42
CA THR A 89 -14.70 -4.87 -22.62
C THR A 89 -15.27 -6.26 -22.34
N LEU A 90 -14.57 -7.09 -21.55
CA LEU A 90 -15.08 -8.40 -21.09
C LEU A 90 -16.37 -8.26 -20.25
N ARG A 91 -16.41 -7.29 -19.34
CA ARG A 91 -17.62 -7.02 -18.55
C ARG A 91 -18.78 -6.49 -19.42
N ALA A 92 -18.48 -5.72 -20.45
CA ALA A 92 -19.49 -5.29 -21.41
C ALA A 92 -20.04 -6.46 -22.21
N TYR A 93 -19.19 -7.37 -22.68
CA TYR A 93 -19.60 -8.58 -23.39
C TYR A 93 -20.61 -9.43 -22.60
N SER A 94 -20.38 -9.63 -21.31
CA SER A 94 -21.28 -10.44 -20.45
C SER A 94 -22.70 -9.86 -20.32
N LYS A 95 -22.93 -8.60 -20.69
CA LYS A 95 -24.22 -7.91 -20.67
C LYS A 95 -24.95 -7.90 -22.01
N GLN A 96 -24.29 -8.33 -23.10
CA GLN A 96 -24.88 -8.31 -24.42
C GLN A 96 -25.89 -9.43 -24.62
N SER A 97 -27.02 -9.08 -25.22
CA SER A 97 -28.15 -10.00 -25.43
C SER A 97 -28.31 -10.43 -26.90
N SER A 98 -27.98 -9.54 -27.85
CA SER A 98 -28.12 -9.84 -29.28
C SER A 98 -26.86 -10.52 -29.85
N ALA A 99 -27.03 -11.35 -30.86
CA ALA A 99 -25.92 -12.01 -31.55
C ALA A 99 -24.98 -11.01 -32.22
N GLN A 100 -25.50 -9.89 -32.72
CA GLN A 100 -24.73 -8.84 -33.37
C GLN A 100 -23.87 -8.08 -32.37
N GLU A 101 -24.45 -7.67 -31.23
CA GLU A 101 -23.70 -7.02 -30.15
C GLU A 101 -22.59 -7.91 -29.63
N LYS A 102 -22.84 -9.22 -29.47
CA LYS A 102 -21.83 -10.20 -29.06
C LYS A 102 -20.69 -10.29 -30.08
N THR A 103 -20.98 -10.36 -31.38
CA THR A 103 -19.97 -10.37 -32.43
C THR A 103 -19.09 -9.13 -32.37
N MET A 104 -19.68 -7.94 -32.21
CA MET A 104 -18.93 -6.68 -32.11
C MET A 104 -18.10 -6.60 -30.84
N ALA A 105 -18.65 -7.05 -29.71
CA ALA A 105 -17.92 -7.12 -28.45
C ALA A 105 -16.74 -8.09 -28.53
N LEU A 106 -16.87 -9.24 -29.21
CA LEU A 106 -15.77 -10.19 -29.43
C LEU A 106 -14.65 -9.59 -30.32
N LEU A 107 -14.99 -8.82 -31.34
CA LEU A 107 -13.99 -8.10 -32.13
C LEU A 107 -13.23 -7.06 -31.30
N ASN A 108 -13.94 -6.36 -30.42
CA ASN A 108 -13.31 -5.42 -29.49
C ASN A 108 -12.41 -6.13 -28.48
N ILE A 109 -12.86 -7.27 -27.91
CA ILE A 109 -12.04 -8.12 -27.05
C ILE A 109 -10.78 -8.58 -27.79
N ALA A 110 -10.91 -9.07 -29.03
CA ALA A 110 -9.77 -9.53 -29.83
C ALA A 110 -8.75 -8.39 -30.05
N LYS A 111 -9.25 -7.18 -30.33
CA LYS A 111 -8.41 -5.98 -30.47
C LYS A 111 -7.70 -5.62 -29.17
N GLU A 112 -8.43 -5.47 -28.08
CA GLU A 112 -7.84 -5.09 -26.79
C GLU A 112 -6.86 -6.17 -26.27
N LEU A 113 -7.14 -7.46 -26.52
CA LEU A 113 -6.24 -8.57 -26.19
C LEU A 113 -4.91 -8.44 -26.96
N THR A 114 -4.99 -8.26 -28.30
CA THR A 114 -3.77 -8.12 -29.13
C THR A 114 -2.98 -6.87 -28.77
N ASP A 115 -3.64 -5.75 -28.52
CA ASP A 115 -2.99 -4.50 -28.11
C ASP A 115 -2.33 -4.65 -26.71
N ALA A 116 -2.97 -5.34 -25.76
CA ALA A 116 -2.38 -5.64 -24.45
C ALA A 116 -1.16 -6.55 -24.57
N CYS A 117 -1.28 -7.67 -25.31
CA CYS A 117 -0.17 -8.61 -25.52
C CYS A 117 1.02 -7.97 -26.24
N LYS A 118 0.75 -7.08 -27.21
CA LYS A 118 1.78 -6.31 -27.88
C LYS A 118 2.53 -5.40 -26.90
N THR A 119 1.80 -4.61 -26.11
CA THR A 119 2.39 -3.75 -25.06
C THR A 119 3.23 -4.57 -24.09
N ILE A 120 2.74 -5.75 -23.64
CA ILE A 120 3.48 -6.66 -22.75
C ILE A 120 4.77 -7.17 -23.42
N SER A 121 4.75 -7.41 -24.74
CA SER A 121 5.91 -7.92 -25.47
C SER A 121 6.98 -6.88 -25.75
N GLU A 122 6.60 -5.60 -25.84
CA GLU A 122 7.49 -4.48 -26.19
C GLU A 122 8.39 -4.04 -25.01
N GLY A 123 8.11 -4.50 -23.78
CA GLY A 123 8.89 -4.16 -22.60
C GLY A 123 10.26 -4.82 -22.57
N ASP A 124 11.30 -4.01 -22.49
CA ASP A 124 12.69 -4.45 -22.28
C ASP A 124 13.00 -4.59 -20.78
N ILE A 125 12.33 -5.57 -20.13
CA ILE A 125 12.50 -5.86 -18.71
C ILE A 125 13.30 -7.14 -18.52
N ASP A 126 14.32 -7.07 -17.66
CA ASP A 126 15.13 -8.22 -17.28
C ASP A 126 14.28 -9.27 -16.53
N ARG A 127 13.97 -10.36 -17.22
CA ARG A 127 13.11 -11.46 -16.71
C ARG A 127 13.87 -12.45 -15.84
N ASN A 128 15.07 -12.12 -15.37
CA ASN A 128 15.87 -12.98 -14.51
C ASN A 128 15.11 -13.33 -13.22
N PRO A 129 14.99 -14.61 -12.82
CA PRO A 129 14.29 -15.02 -11.61
C PRO A 129 14.76 -14.34 -10.31
N GLY A 130 16.03 -13.91 -10.25
CA GLY A 130 16.58 -13.19 -9.09
C GLY A 130 16.25 -11.68 -9.05
N LYS A 131 15.62 -11.13 -10.12
CA LYS A 131 15.34 -9.69 -10.23
C LYS A 131 13.86 -9.37 -10.36
N LEU A 132 13.05 -10.34 -10.77
CA LEU A 132 11.63 -10.14 -10.99
C LEU A 132 10.83 -11.30 -10.39
N ALA A 133 9.77 -10.99 -9.67
CA ALA A 133 8.89 -11.97 -9.05
C ALA A 133 8.21 -12.89 -10.08
N SER A 134 7.84 -14.09 -9.63
CA SER A 134 7.26 -15.14 -10.49
C SER A 134 5.98 -14.69 -11.19
N GLU A 135 5.12 -13.94 -10.51
CA GLU A 135 3.85 -13.45 -11.08
C GLU A 135 4.04 -12.40 -12.18
N LEU A 136 4.93 -11.43 -11.96
CA LEU A 136 5.26 -10.45 -13.00
C LEU A 136 5.91 -11.12 -14.22
N ARG A 137 6.75 -12.14 -14.00
CA ARG A 137 7.29 -12.96 -15.08
C ARG A 137 6.20 -13.71 -15.82
N ALA A 138 5.24 -14.29 -15.10
CA ALA A 138 4.10 -14.99 -15.71
C ALA A 138 3.29 -14.05 -16.63
N LEU A 139 3.07 -12.80 -16.19
CA LEU A 139 2.45 -11.77 -17.04
C LEU A 139 3.29 -11.46 -18.29
N LEU A 140 4.60 -11.22 -18.13
CA LEU A 140 5.49 -10.88 -19.24
C LEU A 140 5.67 -12.03 -20.24
N ASP A 141 5.60 -13.28 -19.76
CA ASP A 141 5.72 -14.48 -20.59
C ASP A 141 4.39 -14.87 -21.26
N PHE A 142 3.26 -14.28 -20.83
CA PHE A 142 1.93 -14.63 -21.33
C PHE A 142 1.80 -14.57 -22.86
N PRO A 143 2.25 -13.48 -23.55
CA PRO A 143 2.16 -13.42 -25.00
C PRO A 143 2.98 -14.51 -25.70
N GLN A 144 4.15 -14.83 -25.17
CA GLN A 144 5.04 -15.83 -25.75
C GLN A 144 4.49 -17.26 -25.59
N ARG A 145 3.91 -17.56 -24.41
CA ARG A 145 3.26 -18.84 -24.14
C ARG A 145 2.04 -19.12 -25.04
N ASN A 146 1.35 -18.05 -25.45
CA ASN A 146 0.14 -18.12 -26.27
C ASN A 146 0.37 -17.61 -27.70
N ALA A 147 1.62 -17.57 -28.17
CA ALA A 147 2.01 -16.91 -29.41
C ALA A 147 1.27 -17.44 -30.65
N LYS A 148 1.00 -18.76 -30.70
CA LYS A 148 0.28 -19.37 -31.83
C LYS A 148 -1.14 -18.84 -31.96
N GLU A 149 -1.91 -18.87 -30.86
CA GLU A 149 -3.31 -18.44 -30.85
C GLU A 149 -3.40 -16.93 -31.08
N LEU A 150 -2.52 -16.14 -30.44
CA LEU A 150 -2.45 -14.69 -30.64
C LEU A 150 -2.12 -14.33 -32.09
N SER A 151 -1.19 -15.03 -32.71
CA SER A 151 -0.85 -14.80 -34.15
C SER A 151 -2.01 -15.11 -35.08
N GLU A 152 -2.78 -16.17 -34.82
CA GLU A 152 -3.99 -16.48 -35.59
C GLU A 152 -5.04 -15.38 -35.45
N ILE A 153 -5.27 -14.89 -34.22
CA ILE A 153 -6.21 -13.79 -33.95
C ILE A 153 -5.73 -12.50 -34.65
N GLU A 154 -4.47 -12.14 -34.51
CA GLU A 154 -3.90 -10.93 -35.12
C GLU A 154 -3.98 -10.94 -36.66
N THR A 155 -3.67 -12.07 -37.26
CA THR A 155 -3.76 -12.25 -38.73
C THR A 155 -5.18 -12.00 -39.23
N LYS A 156 -6.17 -12.57 -38.52
CA LYS A 156 -7.59 -12.38 -38.88
C LYS A 156 -8.05 -10.96 -38.64
N LEU A 157 -7.69 -10.35 -37.51
CA LEU A 157 -8.00 -8.94 -37.24
C LEU A 157 -7.40 -8.01 -38.30
N SER A 158 -6.16 -8.27 -38.72
CA SER A 158 -5.48 -7.49 -39.76
C SER A 158 -6.21 -7.61 -41.11
N TYR A 159 -6.66 -8.81 -41.46
CA TYR A 159 -7.50 -9.03 -42.63
C TYR A 159 -8.80 -8.22 -42.54
N ILE A 160 -9.54 -8.37 -41.44
CA ILE A 160 -10.82 -7.66 -41.22
C ILE A 160 -10.62 -6.14 -41.28
N ARG A 161 -9.59 -5.61 -40.63
CA ARG A 161 -9.25 -4.16 -40.65
C ARG A 161 -8.97 -3.67 -42.08
N ARG A 162 -8.19 -4.44 -42.85
CA ARG A 162 -7.89 -4.10 -44.25
C ARG A 162 -9.14 -4.05 -45.10
N GLU A 163 -10.03 -5.04 -44.97
CA GLU A 163 -11.28 -5.09 -45.72
C GLU A 163 -12.24 -3.94 -45.30
N LEU A 164 -12.36 -3.66 -44.00
CA LEU A 164 -13.14 -2.53 -43.50
C LEU A 164 -12.59 -1.17 -43.98
N SER A 165 -11.26 -1.01 -44.02
CA SER A 165 -10.63 0.22 -44.51
C SER A 165 -10.76 0.41 -46.04
N SER A 166 -11.06 -0.65 -46.78
CA SER A 166 -11.31 -0.60 -48.21
C SER A 166 -12.75 -0.22 -48.58
N LEU A 167 -13.63 -0.14 -47.58
CA LEU A 167 -15.01 0.29 -47.79
C LEU A 167 -15.08 1.74 -48.25
N PRO A 168 -15.97 2.10 -49.21
CA PRO A 168 -16.17 3.48 -49.59
C PRO A 168 -16.69 4.30 -48.39
N LEU A 169 -16.28 5.57 -48.32
CA LEU A 169 -16.77 6.48 -47.30
C LEU A 169 -18.27 6.70 -47.50
N ILE A 170 -19.07 6.30 -46.51
CA ILE A 170 -20.48 6.48 -46.52
C ILE A 170 -20.78 7.77 -45.75
N LYS A 171 -21.35 8.79 -46.46
CA LYS A 171 -21.87 10.00 -45.84
C LYS A 171 -23.36 9.82 -45.62
N LEU A 172 -23.77 9.93 -44.36
CA LEU A 172 -25.17 9.97 -43.99
C LEU A 172 -25.61 11.43 -43.94
N HIS A 173 -26.55 11.79 -44.82
CA HIS A 173 -27.21 13.09 -44.83
C HIS A 173 -28.54 12.96 -44.12
N PHE A 174 -28.68 13.66 -42.99
CA PHE A 174 -29.93 13.71 -42.27
C PHE A 174 -30.62 15.05 -42.50
N THR A 175 -31.88 15.03 -42.91
CA THR A 175 -32.73 16.24 -42.94
C THR A 175 -33.56 16.27 -41.66
N TYR A 176 -33.31 17.29 -40.83
CA TYR A 176 -33.98 17.49 -39.55
C TYR A 176 -35.11 18.51 -39.71
N GLN A 177 -36.34 18.14 -39.38
CA GLN A 177 -37.47 19.09 -39.32
C GLN A 177 -38.29 18.84 -38.05
N LYS A 178 -38.46 19.92 -37.25
CA LYS A 178 -39.28 19.91 -36.03
C LYS A 178 -38.90 18.85 -34.99
N GLY A 179 -37.61 18.53 -34.81
CA GLY A 179 -37.15 17.56 -33.83
C GLY A 179 -37.18 16.09 -34.31
N GLU A 180 -37.58 15.81 -35.55
CA GLU A 180 -37.60 14.46 -36.13
C GLU A 180 -36.73 14.36 -37.38
N ILE A 181 -36.09 13.22 -37.59
CA ILE A 181 -35.35 12.91 -38.80
C ILE A 181 -36.38 12.58 -39.88
N LYS A 182 -36.52 13.45 -40.90
CA LYS A 182 -37.49 13.27 -41.99
C LYS A 182 -36.94 12.55 -43.22
N ASP A 183 -35.66 12.63 -43.42
CA ASP A 183 -35.03 11.96 -44.58
C ASP A 183 -33.60 11.58 -44.24
N CYS A 184 -33.20 10.38 -44.62
CA CYS A 184 -31.83 9.87 -44.45
C CYS A 184 -31.35 9.42 -45.82
N ARG A 185 -30.40 10.16 -46.43
CA ARG A 185 -29.78 9.78 -47.72
C ARG A 185 -28.37 9.27 -47.48
N LEU A 186 -28.09 8.16 -48.11
CA LEU A 186 -26.80 7.50 -48.12
C LEU A 186 -26.06 7.95 -49.38
N GLU A 187 -24.96 8.65 -49.23
CA GLU A 187 -24.09 9.05 -50.36
C GLU A 187 -22.78 8.26 -50.28
N MET A 188 -22.52 7.45 -51.28
CA MET A 188 -21.25 6.73 -51.40
C MET A 188 -20.24 7.64 -52.12
N THR A 189 -19.30 8.18 -51.36
CA THR A 189 -18.17 8.96 -51.89
C THR A 189 -16.94 8.07 -51.97
N GLY A 190 -16.26 8.08 -53.14
CA GLY A 190 -15.11 7.23 -53.45
C GLY A 190 -13.98 7.23 -52.45
N LYS A 191 -12.92 6.46 -52.72
CA LYS A 191 -11.80 6.08 -51.84
C LYS A 191 -11.43 7.10 -50.75
N VAL A 192 -11.38 6.60 -49.52
CA VAL A 192 -10.86 7.32 -48.34
C VAL A 192 -9.47 7.88 -48.64
N PRO A 193 -9.20 9.18 -48.46
CA PRO A 193 -7.83 9.67 -48.48
C PRO A 193 -7.02 8.97 -47.36
N GLN A 194 -5.84 8.45 -47.71
CA GLN A 194 -4.92 7.91 -46.69
C GLN A 194 -4.69 9.00 -45.61
N ARG A 195 -5.26 8.84 -44.44
CA ARG A 195 -4.98 9.70 -43.31
C ARG A 195 -3.58 9.40 -42.80
N LYS A 196 -2.79 10.46 -42.62
CA LYS A 196 -1.50 10.42 -41.96
C LYS A 196 -1.65 9.71 -40.60
N GLU A 197 -0.76 8.78 -40.33
CA GLU A 197 -0.59 8.15 -39.00
C GLU A 197 -0.54 9.25 -37.94
N GLY A 198 -1.44 9.21 -36.96
CA GLY A 198 -1.44 10.17 -35.85
C GLY A 198 -2.79 10.53 -35.25
N THR A 199 -3.90 10.17 -35.85
CA THR A 199 -5.20 10.33 -35.22
C THR A 199 -5.76 8.97 -34.87
N HIS A 200 -5.93 8.72 -33.54
CA HIS A 200 -6.67 7.58 -33.03
C HIS A 200 -8.10 7.60 -33.62
N SER A 201 -8.27 7.03 -34.81
CA SER A 201 -9.59 6.58 -35.22
C SER A 201 -9.82 5.28 -34.44
N GLY A 202 -10.33 5.42 -33.21
CA GLY A 202 -10.98 4.29 -32.60
C GLY A 202 -11.93 3.70 -33.65
N VAL A 203 -11.93 2.39 -33.81
CA VAL A 203 -13.10 1.69 -34.25
C VAL A 203 -14.09 1.98 -33.13
N GLY A 204 -14.69 3.19 -33.17
CA GLY A 204 -15.78 3.56 -32.31
C GLY A 204 -16.85 2.49 -32.53
N GLU A 205 -17.59 2.18 -31.50
CA GLU A 205 -18.74 1.32 -31.54
C GLU A 205 -19.42 1.49 -32.89
N LEU A 206 -19.33 0.46 -33.73
CA LEU A 206 -20.08 0.45 -34.99
C LEU A 206 -21.54 0.44 -34.60
N PRO A 207 -22.33 1.48 -34.94
CA PRO A 207 -23.75 1.49 -34.62
C PRO A 207 -24.42 0.25 -35.20
N GLU A 208 -25.44 -0.30 -34.53
CA GLU A 208 -26.21 -1.45 -35.00
C GLU A 208 -26.67 -1.29 -36.46
N ALA A 209 -27.07 -0.08 -36.84
CA ALA A 209 -27.43 0.27 -38.23
C ALA A 209 -26.32 -0.03 -39.23
N LEU A 210 -25.04 0.15 -38.87
CA LEU A 210 -23.91 -0.13 -39.77
C LEU A 210 -23.69 -1.64 -39.96
N SER A 211 -24.10 -2.46 -39.00
CA SER A 211 -24.04 -3.93 -39.08
C SER A 211 -25.00 -4.48 -40.15
N ASP A 212 -26.20 -3.94 -40.25
CA ASP A 212 -27.17 -4.36 -41.26
C ASP A 212 -26.81 -3.88 -42.64
N GLU A 213 -26.21 -2.69 -42.75
CA GLU A 213 -25.68 -2.20 -44.04
C GLU A 213 -24.43 -2.96 -44.49
N LEU A 214 -23.55 -3.37 -43.56
CA LEU A 214 -22.43 -4.26 -43.87
C LEU A 214 -22.88 -5.62 -44.41
N LYS A 215 -23.98 -6.18 -43.94
CA LYS A 215 -24.56 -7.41 -44.46
C LYS A 215 -25.01 -7.27 -45.92
N LEU A 216 -25.56 -6.10 -46.25
CA LEU A 216 -26.03 -5.81 -47.62
C LEU A 216 -24.88 -5.48 -48.58
N LEU A 217 -23.89 -4.71 -48.12
CA LEU A 217 -22.80 -4.21 -48.95
C LEU A 217 -21.65 -5.21 -49.14
N ARG A 218 -21.38 -6.01 -48.13
CA ARG A 218 -20.28 -7.01 -48.13
C ARG A 218 -20.66 -8.25 -47.34
N PRO A 219 -21.58 -9.07 -47.84
CA PRO A 219 -22.07 -10.29 -47.15
C PRO A 219 -20.94 -11.29 -46.83
N GLU A 220 -19.92 -11.39 -47.71
CA GLU A 220 -18.76 -12.26 -47.50
C GLU A 220 -17.91 -11.83 -46.32
N LEU A 221 -17.67 -10.53 -46.14
CA LEU A 221 -16.91 -9.98 -45.02
C LEU A 221 -17.69 -10.20 -43.70
N PHE A 222 -18.99 -9.93 -43.70
CA PHE A 222 -19.85 -10.16 -42.55
C PHE A 222 -19.86 -11.64 -42.13
N THR A 223 -19.99 -12.56 -43.09
CA THR A 223 -19.90 -14.00 -42.85
C THR A 223 -18.54 -14.40 -42.30
N SER A 224 -17.46 -13.82 -42.85
CA SER A 224 -16.10 -14.08 -42.35
C SER A 224 -15.90 -13.61 -40.90
N ILE A 225 -16.46 -12.44 -40.53
CA ILE A 225 -16.44 -11.91 -39.18
C ILE A 225 -17.19 -12.83 -38.22
N ASN A 226 -18.41 -13.20 -38.56
CA ASN A 226 -19.22 -14.09 -37.73
C ASN A 226 -18.54 -15.45 -37.50
N THR A 227 -18.06 -16.06 -38.59
CA THR A 227 -17.36 -17.36 -38.51
C THR A 227 -16.09 -17.25 -37.66
N PHE A 228 -15.35 -16.14 -37.76
CA PHE A 228 -14.20 -15.91 -36.88
C PHE A 228 -14.62 -15.80 -35.43
N CYS A 229 -15.63 -14.99 -35.12
CA CYS A 229 -16.12 -14.82 -33.74
C CYS A 229 -16.64 -16.12 -33.17
N GLU A 230 -17.47 -16.88 -33.90
CA GLU A 230 -18.00 -18.16 -33.44
C GLU A 230 -16.90 -19.21 -33.17
N LYS A 231 -15.89 -19.28 -34.05
CA LYS A 231 -14.78 -20.24 -33.87
C LYS A 231 -13.82 -19.87 -32.76
N GLN A 232 -13.62 -18.58 -32.52
CA GLN A 232 -12.60 -18.09 -31.58
C GLN A 232 -13.18 -17.59 -30.25
N GLU A 233 -14.52 -17.63 -30.05
CA GLU A 233 -15.18 -17.10 -28.85
C GLU A 233 -14.55 -17.65 -27.58
N ASN A 234 -14.48 -18.97 -27.42
CA ASN A 234 -13.94 -19.62 -26.24
C ASN A 234 -12.46 -19.27 -26.02
N SER A 235 -11.66 -19.27 -27.07
CA SER A 235 -10.23 -18.93 -27.00
C SER A 235 -10.03 -17.45 -26.61
N LEU A 236 -10.78 -16.55 -27.25
CA LEU A 236 -10.74 -15.12 -26.92
C LEU A 236 -11.13 -14.83 -25.48
N LEU A 237 -12.23 -15.41 -25.01
CA LEU A 237 -12.69 -15.23 -23.64
C LEU A 237 -11.72 -15.81 -22.62
N THR A 238 -11.18 -17.01 -22.89
CA THR A 238 -10.20 -17.67 -22.00
C THR A 238 -8.92 -16.88 -21.89
N LEU A 239 -8.30 -16.51 -23.02
CA LEU A 239 -7.05 -15.75 -23.04
C LEU A 239 -7.22 -14.36 -22.42
N SER A 240 -8.32 -13.68 -22.78
CA SER A 240 -8.61 -12.34 -22.27
C SER A 240 -8.89 -12.36 -20.76
N SER A 241 -9.61 -13.35 -20.26
CA SER A 241 -9.86 -13.51 -18.83
C SER A 241 -8.56 -13.81 -18.08
N ALA A 242 -7.73 -14.71 -18.60
CA ALA A 242 -6.46 -15.07 -17.99
C ALA A 242 -5.48 -13.89 -17.89
N VAL A 243 -5.33 -13.09 -18.94
CA VAL A 243 -4.41 -11.94 -18.89
C VAL A 243 -5.02 -10.77 -18.10
N SER A 244 -6.32 -10.52 -18.19
CA SER A 244 -6.96 -9.44 -17.42
C SER A 244 -6.97 -9.70 -15.92
N ALA A 245 -6.86 -10.97 -15.49
CA ALA A 245 -6.77 -11.34 -14.08
C ALA A 245 -5.53 -10.73 -13.37
N PHE A 246 -4.47 -10.40 -14.11
CA PHE A 246 -3.31 -9.70 -13.54
C PHE A 246 -3.60 -8.21 -13.23
N GLY A 247 -4.65 -7.63 -13.81
CA GLY A 247 -4.95 -6.20 -13.71
C GLY A 247 -5.08 -5.69 -12.27
N PRO A 248 -5.95 -6.26 -11.41
CA PRO A 248 -6.12 -5.80 -10.03
C PRO A 248 -4.85 -5.87 -9.18
N HIS A 249 -4.08 -6.95 -9.33
CA HIS A 249 -2.81 -7.08 -8.61
C HIS A 249 -1.77 -6.08 -9.10
N LEU A 250 -1.66 -5.86 -10.40
CA LEU A 250 -0.77 -4.85 -10.97
C LEU A 250 -1.16 -3.42 -10.53
N GLU A 251 -2.47 -3.11 -10.45
CA GLU A 251 -2.97 -1.86 -9.90
C GLU A 251 -2.50 -1.64 -8.46
N TYR A 252 -2.63 -2.66 -7.63
CA TYR A 252 -2.16 -2.65 -6.25
C TYR A 252 -0.65 -2.35 -6.17
N LEU A 253 0.17 -3.06 -6.94
CA LEU A 253 1.63 -2.84 -6.97
C LEU A 253 1.99 -1.42 -7.44
N LEU A 254 1.31 -0.90 -8.46
CA LEU A 254 1.49 0.48 -8.92
C LEU A 254 1.11 1.51 -7.85
N ASN A 255 0.07 1.25 -7.07
CA ASN A 255 -0.33 2.11 -5.97
C ASN A 255 0.69 2.07 -4.83
N LEU A 256 1.24 0.89 -4.48
CA LEU A 256 2.35 0.79 -3.51
C LEU A 256 3.60 1.52 -4.02
N ALA A 257 3.91 1.40 -5.31
CA ALA A 257 5.03 2.13 -5.93
C ALA A 257 4.87 3.65 -5.83
N LYS A 258 3.65 4.19 -5.98
CA LYS A 258 3.37 5.62 -5.76
C LYS A 258 3.64 6.04 -4.31
N ILE A 259 3.21 5.24 -3.33
CA ILE A 259 3.49 5.48 -1.90
C ILE A 259 5.00 5.45 -1.67
N TYR A 260 5.69 4.43 -2.13
CA TYR A 260 7.14 4.29 -2.02
C TYR A 260 7.89 5.50 -2.62
N ASN A 261 7.51 5.93 -3.83
CA ASN A 261 8.11 7.07 -4.49
C ASN A 261 7.82 8.40 -3.76
N LEU A 262 6.63 8.54 -3.15
CA LEU A 262 6.30 9.68 -2.28
C LEU A 262 7.26 9.73 -1.08
N LEU A 263 7.51 8.60 -0.43
CA LEU A 263 8.42 8.52 0.72
C LEU A 263 9.86 8.87 0.31
N LYS A 264 10.35 8.34 -0.81
CA LYS A 264 11.67 8.67 -1.37
C LYS A 264 11.81 10.17 -1.67
N LYS A 265 10.82 10.75 -2.34
CA LYS A 265 10.79 12.19 -2.68
C LYS A 265 10.85 13.08 -1.43
N ASN A 266 10.34 12.61 -0.31
CA ASN A 266 10.38 13.33 0.96
C ASN A 266 11.62 12.99 1.80
N ASN A 267 12.62 12.28 1.26
CA ASN A 267 13.85 11.86 1.94
C ASN A 267 13.57 11.08 3.25
N ILE A 268 12.52 10.25 3.25
CA ILE A 268 12.27 9.34 4.36
C ILE A 268 13.29 8.20 4.27
N PRO A 269 14.00 7.88 5.35
CA PRO A 269 14.86 6.70 5.36
C PRO A 269 14.01 5.45 5.18
N LEU A 270 14.41 4.59 4.24
CA LEU A 270 13.70 3.36 3.91
C LEU A 270 14.68 2.20 3.95
N CYS A 271 14.29 1.11 4.55
CA CYS A 271 15.07 -0.13 4.58
C CYS A 271 14.18 -1.36 4.39
N ASP A 272 14.82 -2.48 4.06
CA ASP A 272 14.23 -3.81 4.03
C ASP A 272 14.67 -4.59 5.27
N PRO A 273 13.90 -4.58 6.37
CA PRO A 273 14.30 -5.22 7.61
C PRO A 273 14.43 -6.73 7.44
N ARG A 274 15.38 -7.32 8.14
CA ARG A 274 15.51 -8.78 8.19
C ARG A 274 14.43 -9.37 9.08
N PRO A 275 13.80 -10.49 8.70
CA PRO A 275 12.93 -11.23 9.61
C PRO A 275 13.70 -11.71 10.84
N SER A 276 13.13 -11.53 12.03
CA SER A 276 13.71 -11.97 13.30
C SER A 276 12.68 -12.73 14.13
N ARG A 277 13.11 -13.76 14.84
CA ARG A 277 12.24 -14.50 15.77
C ARG A 277 12.22 -13.93 17.16
N ARG A 278 13.20 -13.09 17.50
CA ARG A 278 13.47 -12.71 18.90
C ARG A 278 13.26 -11.23 19.19
N THR A 279 13.49 -10.40 18.20
CA THR A 279 13.52 -8.95 18.40
C THR A 279 12.99 -8.20 17.19
N THR A 280 12.20 -7.15 17.44
CA THR A 280 12.04 -6.03 16.53
C THR A 280 13.04 -4.96 16.95
N ASP A 281 13.98 -4.63 16.08
CA ASP A 281 15.00 -3.61 16.30
C ASP A 281 15.07 -2.69 15.08
N LEU A 282 14.72 -1.41 15.28
CA LEU A 282 14.64 -0.42 14.21
C LEU A 282 15.41 0.84 14.61
N ILE A 283 16.25 1.32 13.72
CA ILE A 283 17.04 2.53 13.90
C ILE A 283 16.47 3.64 13.04
N ASN A 284 16.27 4.81 13.62
CA ASN A 284 15.72 6.00 12.97
C ASN A 284 14.32 5.75 12.34
N LEU A 285 13.47 5.04 13.07
CA LEU A 285 12.05 4.87 12.73
C LEU A 285 11.33 6.23 12.77
N CYS A 286 10.52 6.53 11.76
CA CYS A 286 9.75 7.76 11.68
C CYS A 286 8.27 7.54 11.38
N ASP A 287 7.43 8.46 11.85
CA ASP A 287 5.99 8.49 11.58
C ASP A 287 5.72 9.20 10.25
N ILE A 288 5.41 8.43 9.21
CA ILE A 288 5.13 8.97 7.88
C ILE A 288 3.78 9.69 7.78
N SER A 289 2.85 9.48 8.72
CA SER A 289 1.58 10.23 8.75
C SER A 289 1.80 11.73 8.91
N LEU A 290 2.93 12.12 9.50
CA LEU A 290 3.34 13.53 9.62
C LEU A 290 3.61 14.21 8.26
N LEU A 291 3.73 13.47 7.16
CA LEU A 291 3.81 14.05 5.80
C LEU A 291 2.56 14.84 5.44
N LEU A 292 1.38 14.39 5.91
CA LEU A 292 0.12 15.12 5.74
C LEU A 292 0.18 16.53 6.37
N LEU A 293 0.81 16.64 7.54
CA LEU A 293 0.98 17.92 8.25
C LEU A 293 2.03 18.83 7.58
N ARG A 294 3.06 18.25 6.94
CA ARG A 294 4.09 19.03 6.21
C ARG A 294 3.52 19.74 5.00
N ARG A 295 2.61 19.12 4.25
CA ARG A 295 1.94 19.75 3.10
C ARG A 295 1.19 21.02 3.49
N ASN A 296 0.71 21.10 4.72
CA ASN A 296 0.01 22.26 5.28
C ASN A 296 0.96 23.35 5.82
N ASN A 297 2.21 23.43 5.33
CA ASN A 297 3.23 24.44 5.69
C ASN A 297 3.59 24.50 7.19
N LEU A 298 3.40 23.41 7.93
CA LEU A 298 3.70 23.38 9.37
C LEU A 298 5.20 23.17 9.70
N GLY A 299 6.11 23.22 8.74
CA GLY A 299 7.58 23.34 8.91
C GLY A 299 8.26 22.40 9.93
N ARG A 300 7.55 21.39 10.44
CA ARG A 300 8.04 20.52 11.51
C ARG A 300 9.03 19.50 10.97
N THR A 301 10.20 19.45 11.58
CA THR A 301 11.18 18.36 11.36
C THR A 301 10.61 17.06 11.92
N MET A 302 10.61 16.00 11.11
CA MET A 302 10.27 14.65 11.59
C MET A 302 11.36 14.18 12.54
N VAL A 303 10.97 13.79 13.74
CA VAL A 303 11.91 13.23 14.73
C VAL A 303 11.90 11.71 14.56
N MET A 304 13.11 11.18 14.42
CA MET A 304 13.31 9.73 14.29
C MET A 304 13.67 9.14 15.65
N ASN A 305 13.15 7.95 15.92
CA ASN A 305 13.38 7.22 17.15
C ASN A 305 13.96 5.83 16.88
N ASN A 306 14.69 5.29 17.84
CA ASN A 306 15.08 3.89 17.83
C ASN A 306 14.06 3.06 18.61
N LEU A 307 13.81 1.85 18.15
CA LEU A 307 12.89 0.90 18.77
C LEU A 307 13.58 -0.43 18.97
N THR A 308 13.48 -0.98 20.17
CA THR A 308 13.83 -2.37 20.43
C THR A 308 12.72 -3.03 21.24
N ILE A 309 12.12 -4.09 20.71
CA ILE A 309 11.12 -4.93 21.39
C ILE A 309 11.66 -6.36 21.37
N HIS A 310 11.81 -6.97 22.53
CA HIS A 310 12.21 -8.36 22.65
C HIS A 310 11.00 -9.25 22.92
N ARG A 311 10.90 -10.37 22.22
CA ARG A 311 9.80 -11.34 22.41
C ARG A 311 9.70 -11.85 23.85
N LYS A 312 10.83 -12.02 24.52
CA LYS A 312 10.88 -12.46 25.93
C LYS A 312 10.30 -11.45 26.91
N ASP A 313 10.34 -10.16 26.56
CA ASP A 313 9.87 -9.07 27.42
C ASP A 313 8.37 -8.78 27.19
N ALA A 314 7.80 -9.39 26.13
CA ALA A 314 6.41 -9.32 25.70
C ALA A 314 5.86 -7.89 25.56
N MET A 315 5.46 -7.24 26.66
CA MET A 315 4.91 -5.87 26.66
C MET A 315 5.85 -4.90 27.35
N SER A 316 6.07 -3.74 26.73
CA SER A 316 6.87 -2.63 27.27
C SER A 316 5.98 -1.47 27.70
N LEU A 317 6.39 -0.71 28.70
CA LEU A 317 5.75 0.54 29.08
C LEU A 317 6.48 1.73 28.47
N MET A 318 5.73 2.68 27.89
CA MET A 318 6.28 3.95 27.39
C MET A 318 5.73 5.12 28.19
N ALA A 319 6.59 5.86 28.86
CA ALA A 319 6.21 6.96 29.71
C ALA A 319 6.58 8.32 29.10
N GLY A 320 5.78 9.36 29.39
CA GLY A 320 6.11 10.73 28.95
C GLY A 320 4.95 11.70 29.13
N PRO A 321 5.24 13.02 29.19
CA PRO A 321 4.22 14.04 29.35
C PRO A 321 3.29 14.12 28.13
N ILE A 322 2.15 14.83 28.26
CA ILE A 322 1.25 15.11 27.14
C ILE A 322 2.04 15.80 26.01
N GLY A 323 1.81 15.34 24.76
CA GLY A 323 2.47 15.92 23.57
C GLY A 323 3.96 15.62 23.47
N SER A 324 4.49 14.58 24.14
CA SER A 324 5.86 14.11 23.97
C SER A 324 6.08 13.28 22.69
N GLY A 325 5.03 13.01 21.92
CA GLY A 325 5.13 12.24 20.67
C GLY A 325 4.80 10.75 20.81
N LYS A 326 4.25 10.30 21.97
CA LYS A 326 3.89 8.89 22.22
C LYS A 326 3.01 8.30 21.11
N THR A 327 1.91 8.98 20.78
CA THR A 327 0.97 8.53 19.75
C THR A 327 1.63 8.42 18.37
N SER A 328 2.45 9.42 17.99
CA SER A 328 3.20 9.36 16.73
C SER A 328 4.18 8.18 16.71
N PHE A 329 4.81 7.88 17.84
CA PHE A 329 5.73 6.74 17.89
C PHE A 329 5.00 5.40 17.79
N LEU A 330 3.84 5.24 18.48
CA LEU A 330 2.99 4.05 18.32
C LEU A 330 2.52 3.87 16.87
N LYS A 331 2.10 4.96 16.20
CA LYS A 331 1.72 4.94 14.78
C LYS A 331 2.89 4.51 13.89
N ALA A 332 4.08 5.05 14.13
CA ALA A 332 5.28 4.67 13.38
C ALA A 332 5.59 3.17 13.50
N ILE A 333 5.44 2.61 14.69
CA ILE A 333 5.65 1.17 14.94
C ILE A 333 4.61 0.33 14.20
N ALA A 334 3.33 0.71 14.25
CA ALA A 334 2.26 0.01 13.53
C ALA A 334 2.51 0.01 12.02
N ILE A 335 2.80 1.18 11.44
CA ILE A 335 3.09 1.34 10.01
C ILE A 335 4.31 0.51 9.60
N ALA A 336 5.37 0.50 10.41
CA ALA A 336 6.57 -0.30 10.14
C ALA A 336 6.27 -1.80 10.05
N HIS A 337 5.43 -2.33 10.94
CA HIS A 337 5.03 -3.74 10.89
C HIS A 337 4.08 -4.03 9.73
N ILE A 338 3.12 -3.14 9.42
CA ILE A 338 2.26 -3.28 8.24
C ILE A 338 3.11 -3.35 6.98
N PHE A 339 4.02 -2.39 6.78
CA PHE A 339 4.89 -2.35 5.60
C PHE A 339 5.77 -3.61 5.50
N PHE A 340 6.37 -4.02 6.62
CA PHE A 340 7.16 -5.24 6.65
C PHE A 340 6.36 -6.47 6.23
N MET A 341 5.15 -6.65 6.77
CA MET A 341 4.31 -7.83 6.50
C MET A 341 3.85 -7.92 5.05
N ILE A 342 3.65 -6.77 4.37
CA ILE A 342 3.26 -6.73 2.95
C ILE A 342 4.47 -6.60 1.99
N GLY A 343 5.72 -6.63 2.52
CA GLY A 343 6.94 -6.54 1.71
C GLY A 343 7.32 -5.13 1.27
N LEU A 344 6.64 -4.07 1.74
CA LEU A 344 7.01 -2.69 1.44
C LEU A 344 8.21 -2.26 2.29
N PRO A 345 9.19 -1.50 1.75
CA PRO A 345 10.28 -0.95 2.56
C PRO A 345 9.79 -0.12 3.74
N VAL A 346 10.36 -0.38 4.90
CA VAL A 346 9.95 0.20 6.18
C VAL A 346 10.54 1.60 6.37
N PRO A 347 9.79 2.59 6.91
CA PRO A 347 10.28 3.95 7.14
C PRO A 347 11.26 4.03 8.32
N ALA A 348 12.42 3.39 8.17
CA ALA A 348 13.53 3.36 9.12
C ALA A 348 14.86 3.28 8.35
N ALA A 349 15.98 3.61 9.00
CA ALA A 349 17.29 3.55 8.36
C ALA A 349 17.81 2.12 8.21
N MET A 350 17.57 1.27 9.21
CA MET A 350 17.92 -0.16 9.19
C MET A 350 17.20 -0.90 10.32
N GLY A 351 17.16 -2.22 10.23
CA GLY A 351 16.68 -3.03 11.35
C GLY A 351 16.31 -4.47 11.02
N SER A 352 15.64 -5.07 12.00
CA SER A 352 15.00 -6.38 11.91
C SER A 352 13.62 -6.31 12.54
N ILE A 353 12.66 -7.08 12.05
CA ILE A 353 11.28 -7.08 12.54
C ILE A 353 10.83 -8.52 12.80
N MET A 354 10.12 -8.70 13.91
CA MET A 354 9.40 -9.94 14.20
C MET A 354 8.09 -9.97 13.41
N PRO A 355 7.84 -11.03 12.61
CA PRO A 355 6.52 -11.24 12.03
C PRO A 355 5.46 -11.36 13.13
N VAL A 356 4.28 -10.81 12.88
CA VAL A 356 3.19 -10.76 13.85
C VAL A 356 1.91 -11.36 13.27
N SER A 357 1.07 -11.94 14.13
CA SER A 357 -0.21 -12.51 13.74
C SER A 357 -1.32 -11.46 13.56
N GLY A 358 -1.15 -10.28 14.12
CA GLY A 358 -2.06 -9.15 14.05
C GLY A 358 -1.45 -7.88 14.62
N ILE A 359 -1.96 -6.72 14.24
CA ILE A 359 -1.53 -5.40 14.73
C ILE A 359 -2.76 -4.66 15.24
N TYR A 360 -2.73 -4.28 16.50
CA TYR A 360 -3.85 -3.63 17.18
C TYR A 360 -3.38 -2.32 17.79
N LEU A 361 -3.94 -1.21 17.31
CA LEU A 361 -3.60 0.14 17.72
C LEU A 361 -4.80 0.82 18.39
N CYS A 362 -4.70 1.08 19.70
CA CYS A 362 -5.63 1.90 20.46
C CYS A 362 -5.04 3.30 20.65
N SER A 363 -5.11 4.15 19.62
CA SER A 363 -4.46 5.46 19.59
C SER A 363 -5.22 6.56 20.34
N ARG A 364 -6.52 6.34 20.62
CA ARG A 364 -7.42 7.30 21.29
C ARG A 364 -7.75 6.94 22.73
N GLY A 365 -7.11 5.92 23.26
CA GLY A 365 -7.34 5.36 24.58
C GLY A 365 -7.54 3.85 24.53
N TYR A 366 -7.40 3.20 25.70
CA TYR A 366 -7.68 1.78 25.82
C TYR A 366 -9.16 1.51 25.54
N ASP A 367 -9.44 0.68 24.55
CA ASP A 367 -10.78 0.27 24.17
C ASP A 367 -10.79 -1.25 24.00
N PRO A 368 -11.50 -1.98 24.88
CA PRO A 368 -11.57 -3.45 24.80
C PRO A 368 -12.16 -3.97 23.47
N GLU A 369 -13.05 -3.19 22.80
CA GLU A 369 -13.64 -3.58 21.51
C GLU A 369 -12.64 -3.56 20.34
N LEU A 370 -11.50 -2.88 20.53
CA LEU A 370 -10.42 -2.80 19.55
C LEU A 370 -9.36 -3.88 19.76
N LEU A 371 -9.50 -4.68 20.79
CA LEU A 371 -8.58 -5.77 21.07
C LEU A 371 -9.10 -7.05 20.42
N PRO A 372 -8.19 -7.93 20.02
CA PRO A 372 -8.59 -9.23 19.52
C PRO A 372 -9.14 -10.10 20.66
N PRO A 373 -9.92 -11.12 20.33
CA PRO A 373 -10.25 -12.15 21.30
C PRO A 373 -8.98 -12.84 21.81
N ASP A 374 -9.03 -13.39 23.02
CA ASP A 374 -7.87 -13.95 23.73
C ASP A 374 -7.06 -14.97 22.95
N ASN A 375 -7.73 -15.75 22.10
CA ASN A 375 -7.09 -16.75 21.23
C ASN A 375 -6.27 -16.17 20.07
N GLU A 376 -6.45 -14.89 19.73
CA GLU A 376 -5.70 -14.20 18.68
C GLU A 376 -4.56 -13.30 19.22
N LEU A 377 -4.43 -13.20 20.54
CA LEU A 377 -3.40 -12.38 21.17
C LEU A 377 -1.99 -12.94 21.00
N HIS A 378 -1.86 -14.25 20.83
CA HIS A 378 -0.56 -14.89 20.70
C HIS A 378 0.17 -14.40 19.44
N ASP A 379 1.41 -13.96 19.61
CA ASP A 379 2.26 -13.36 18.57
C ASP A 379 1.68 -12.08 17.92
N SER A 380 0.69 -11.43 18.53
CA SER A 380 0.18 -10.14 18.08
C SER A 380 1.02 -8.97 18.60
N LEU A 381 0.93 -7.83 17.87
CA LEU A 381 1.49 -6.56 18.29
C LEU A 381 0.38 -5.67 18.82
N LEU A 382 0.43 -5.37 20.14
CA LEU A 382 -0.48 -4.46 20.80
C LEU A 382 0.19 -3.11 21.04
N LEU A 383 -0.42 -2.05 20.54
CA LEU A 383 0.02 -0.67 20.71
C LEU A 383 -1.11 0.13 21.36
N VAL A 384 -0.98 0.43 22.62
CA VAL A 384 -2.07 1.00 23.41
C VAL A 384 -1.65 2.36 23.98
N LEU A 385 -2.44 3.38 23.72
CA LEU A 385 -2.38 4.62 24.49
C LEU A 385 -3.32 4.47 25.67
N TRP A 386 -2.79 4.46 26.89
CA TRP A 386 -3.62 4.37 28.09
C TRP A 386 -4.39 5.67 28.28
N PRO A 387 -5.67 5.62 28.66
CA PRO A 387 -6.47 6.84 28.85
C PRO A 387 -5.83 7.80 29.84
N ASP A 388 -5.89 9.10 29.54
CA ASP A 388 -5.51 10.15 30.47
C ASP A 388 -6.74 10.51 31.32
N SER A 389 -6.73 10.26 32.62
CA SER A 389 -7.66 10.92 33.56
C SER A 389 -7.04 12.19 34.15
N GLU A 390 -7.86 13.16 34.51
CA GLU A 390 -7.40 14.41 35.14
C GLU A 390 -6.76 14.12 36.50
N GLU A 391 -7.17 13.05 37.17
CA GLU A 391 -6.69 12.59 38.46
C GLU A 391 -5.67 11.45 38.38
N SER A 392 -4.93 11.37 37.31
CA SER A 392 -4.00 10.27 37.07
C SER A 392 -3.26 9.79 38.29
N SER A 393 -3.73 8.70 38.82
CA SER A 393 -3.33 8.18 40.11
C SER A 393 -2.35 7.01 39.97
N ILE A 394 -1.59 6.72 41.01
CA ILE A 394 -0.78 5.49 41.13
C ILE A 394 -1.64 4.24 40.83
N LYS A 395 -2.95 4.29 41.18
CA LYS A 395 -3.91 3.22 40.90
C LYS A 395 -4.02 2.94 39.40
N GLU A 396 -4.17 3.96 38.56
CA GLU A 396 -4.27 3.77 37.09
C GLU A 396 -3.01 3.20 36.50
N LEU A 397 -1.84 3.59 37.03
CA LEU A 397 -0.59 2.99 36.59
C LEU A 397 -0.52 1.50 36.97
N ASN A 398 -0.97 1.15 38.15
CA ASN A 398 -1.05 -0.25 38.60
C ASN A 398 -2.05 -1.05 37.76
N ASP A 399 -3.21 -0.48 37.41
CA ASP A 399 -4.20 -1.11 36.52
C ASP A 399 -3.63 -1.31 35.12
N CYS A 400 -2.92 -0.33 34.59
CA CYS A 400 -2.20 -0.45 33.32
C CYS A 400 -1.17 -1.58 33.37
N VAL A 401 -0.32 -1.61 34.41
CA VAL A 401 0.71 -2.65 34.55
C VAL A 401 0.08 -4.04 34.68
N ALA A 402 -1.01 -4.17 35.44
CA ALA A 402 -1.73 -5.44 35.57
C ALA A 402 -2.26 -5.93 34.21
N LYS A 403 -2.82 -5.03 33.40
CA LYS A 403 -3.26 -5.36 32.03
C LYS A 403 -2.10 -5.73 31.11
N LEU A 404 -0.96 -5.04 31.19
CA LEU A 404 0.25 -5.40 30.45
C LEU A 404 0.71 -6.83 30.77
N GLN A 405 0.70 -7.20 32.04
CA GLN A 405 1.07 -8.55 32.47
C GLN A 405 0.07 -9.60 31.96
N GLU A 406 -1.23 -9.28 31.97
CA GLU A 406 -2.26 -10.14 31.39
C GLU A 406 -2.02 -10.37 29.89
N PHE A 407 -1.78 -9.33 29.10
CA PHE A 407 -1.49 -9.45 27.67
C PHE A 407 -0.18 -10.20 27.40
N SER A 408 0.85 -9.95 28.19
CA SER A 408 2.11 -10.69 28.13
C SER A 408 1.91 -12.18 28.40
N ALA A 409 1.10 -12.53 29.40
CA ALA A 409 0.80 -13.93 29.72
C ALA A 409 0.02 -14.64 28.59
N LYS A 410 -0.76 -13.90 27.79
CA LYS A 410 -1.45 -14.39 26.59
C LYS A 410 -0.57 -14.40 25.33
N GLY A 411 0.71 -14.05 25.45
CA GLY A 411 1.68 -14.10 24.37
C GLY A 411 1.68 -12.89 23.41
N ALA A 412 1.04 -11.79 23.78
CA ALA A 412 1.11 -10.54 23.06
C ALA A 412 2.45 -9.84 23.24
N ASN A 413 2.90 -9.12 22.22
CA ASN A 413 4.07 -8.25 22.25
C ASN A 413 3.61 -6.80 22.01
N GLY A 414 4.34 -5.81 22.49
CA GLY A 414 4.02 -4.43 22.14
C GLY A 414 4.38 -3.40 23.18
N ILE A 415 3.68 -2.26 23.10
CA ILE A 415 3.93 -1.10 23.95
C ILE A 415 2.62 -0.51 24.46
N CYS A 416 2.55 -0.27 25.75
CA CYS A 416 1.54 0.58 26.36
C CYS A 416 2.14 1.94 26.71
N ALA A 417 1.54 3.01 26.21
CA ALA A 417 1.98 4.36 26.46
C ALA A 417 1.12 5.01 27.55
N VAL A 418 1.79 5.52 28.58
CA VAL A 418 1.15 6.20 29.72
C VAL A 418 1.63 7.63 29.83
N ARG A 419 0.82 8.47 30.50
CA ARG A 419 1.21 9.81 30.86
C ARG A 419 2.08 9.78 32.12
N THR A 420 3.19 10.51 32.11
CA THR A 420 3.96 10.78 33.33
C THR A 420 3.44 12.03 34.00
N PHE A 421 3.29 11.97 35.33
CA PHE A 421 2.86 13.10 36.14
C PHE A 421 4.07 13.89 36.63
N ASN A 422 4.04 15.20 36.45
CA ASN A 422 4.83 16.12 37.22
C ASN A 422 4.10 16.29 38.58
N ASN A 423 4.37 15.44 39.56
CA ASN A 423 3.99 15.73 40.93
C ASN A 423 4.83 16.93 41.37
N ASN A 424 4.22 18.13 41.39
CA ASN A 424 4.78 19.35 41.94
C ASN A 424 5.03 19.25 43.46
N HIS A 425 4.73 18.12 44.06
CA HIS A 425 5.00 17.82 45.45
C HIS A 425 6.09 16.76 45.54
N GLY A 426 7.29 17.17 45.74
CA GLY A 426 8.56 16.61 46.19
C GLY A 426 8.80 15.09 46.41
N ASN A 427 7.83 14.23 46.20
CA ASN A 427 7.98 12.78 46.25
C ASN A 427 7.67 12.17 44.88
N ALA A 428 8.51 12.47 43.89
CA ALA A 428 8.56 11.68 42.66
C ALA A 428 9.16 10.30 42.97
N GLY A 429 8.37 9.44 43.59
CA GLY A 429 8.61 8.00 43.50
C GLY A 429 8.68 7.70 42.01
N THR A 430 9.87 7.42 41.52
CA THR A 430 10.18 7.19 40.12
C THR A 430 9.20 6.14 39.64
N ILE A 431 8.54 6.35 38.51
CA ILE A 431 7.72 5.34 37.82
C ILE A 431 8.46 3.99 37.80
N SER A 432 9.80 4.03 37.68
CA SER A 432 10.70 2.88 37.82
C SER A 432 10.56 2.09 39.14
N ASN A 433 10.07 2.67 40.24
CA ASN A 433 9.88 1.96 41.51
C ASN A 433 8.52 1.24 41.61
N ILE A 434 7.57 1.62 40.75
CA ILE A 434 6.22 1.06 40.70
C ILE A 434 6.13 -0.07 39.69
N ILE A 435 6.92 0.00 38.60
CA ILE A 435 6.89 -0.96 37.51
C ILE A 435 7.66 -2.24 37.90
N PRO A 436 7.13 -3.44 37.67
CA PRO A 436 7.84 -4.70 37.88
C PRO A 436 9.15 -4.76 37.09
N GLU A 437 10.16 -5.47 37.67
CA GLU A 437 11.50 -5.55 37.08
C GLU A 437 11.56 -6.12 35.64
N ASN A 438 10.61 -6.96 35.33
CA ASN A 438 10.50 -7.66 34.06
C ASN A 438 9.80 -6.83 32.93
N VAL A 439 9.30 -5.61 33.26
CA VAL A 439 8.65 -4.75 32.26
C VAL A 439 9.64 -3.69 31.77
N PRO A 440 10.05 -3.71 30.49
CA PRO A 440 10.92 -2.70 29.91
C PRO A 440 10.24 -1.31 29.89
N LEU A 441 11.01 -0.28 30.22
CA LEU A 441 10.53 1.10 30.24
C LEU A 441 11.21 1.94 29.14
N LEU A 442 10.38 2.60 28.33
CA LEU A 442 10.82 3.68 27.44
C LEU A 442 10.40 5.02 28.03
N ASP A 443 11.30 5.95 28.21
CA ASP A 443 11.00 7.29 28.74
C ASP A 443 11.27 8.39 27.71
N ALA A 444 10.41 9.42 27.72
CA ALA A 444 10.56 10.57 26.85
C ALA A 444 11.74 11.44 27.29
N ILE A 445 12.62 11.77 26.37
CA ILE A 445 13.80 12.59 26.63
C ILE A 445 13.39 14.06 26.64
N ALA A 446 13.67 14.78 27.71
CA ALA A 446 13.56 16.24 27.78
C ALA A 446 14.82 16.92 27.22
N GLY A 447 14.66 18.03 26.51
CA GLY A 447 15.77 18.89 26.09
C GLY A 447 16.39 19.67 27.26
N ARG A 448 17.62 20.11 27.11
CA ARG A 448 18.34 20.88 28.15
C ARG A 448 17.62 22.18 28.56
N ASP A 449 16.85 22.75 27.63
CA ASP A 449 16.03 23.95 27.81
C ASP A 449 14.58 23.64 28.26
N GLY A 450 14.30 22.41 28.64
CA GLY A 450 12.96 21.92 28.99
C GLY A 450 12.04 21.73 27.78
N LYS A 451 12.51 21.96 26.54
CA LYS A 451 11.74 21.71 25.34
C LYS A 451 11.59 20.23 25.06
N ARG A 452 10.50 19.88 24.39
CA ARG A 452 10.21 18.52 23.98
C ARG A 452 11.15 18.09 22.85
N THR A 453 11.85 16.96 23.02
CA THR A 453 12.72 16.40 21.98
C THR A 453 11.95 15.44 21.06
N PHE A 454 10.77 14.94 21.47
CA PHE A 454 10.02 13.88 20.82
C PHE A 454 10.81 12.57 20.65
N ARG A 455 11.85 12.39 21.47
CA ARG A 455 12.69 11.19 21.48
C ARG A 455 12.42 10.36 22.71
N PHE A 456 12.57 9.04 22.54
CA PHE A 456 12.42 8.06 23.61
C PHE A 456 13.73 7.29 23.78
N LYS A 457 14.01 6.87 25.02
CA LYS A 457 15.13 5.98 25.33
C LYS A 457 14.66 4.84 26.23
N THR A 458 15.27 3.68 26.07
CA THR A 458 15.11 2.59 27.04
C THR A 458 15.79 2.98 28.34
N VAL A 459 15.10 2.83 29.45
CA VAL A 459 15.61 3.09 30.79
C VAL A 459 15.95 1.76 31.43
N HIS A 460 17.23 1.61 31.81
CA HIS A 460 17.66 0.49 32.64
C HIS A 460 17.53 0.89 34.13
N ARG A 461 17.14 -0.04 34.98
CA ARG A 461 17.10 0.22 36.44
C ARG A 461 18.51 0.56 36.95
N GLY A 462 18.60 1.63 37.70
CA GLY A 462 19.87 2.18 38.18
C GLY A 462 20.38 3.38 37.37
N ASP A 463 19.81 3.65 36.21
CA ASP A 463 20.02 4.94 35.51
C ASP A 463 19.12 5.99 36.16
N ASP A 464 19.64 6.71 37.15
CA ASP A 464 19.04 7.93 37.70
C ASP A 464 19.11 9.06 36.67
N SER A 465 18.50 8.80 35.48
CA SER A 465 18.48 9.74 34.37
C SER A 465 17.82 11.07 34.74
N ARG A 466 16.90 11.05 35.73
CA ARG A 466 16.29 12.28 36.25
C ARG A 466 17.22 13.05 37.21
N ALA A 467 18.00 12.35 37.99
CA ALA A 467 19.02 13.04 38.83
C ALA A 467 20.06 13.69 37.91
N THR A 468 20.51 13.01 36.87
CA THR A 468 21.44 13.57 35.88
C THR A 468 20.80 14.71 35.07
N ASP A 469 19.52 14.61 34.68
CA ASP A 469 18.79 15.68 33.98
C ASP A 469 18.54 16.89 34.89
N ILE A 470 18.23 16.69 36.17
CA ILE A 470 18.12 17.76 37.17
C ILE A 470 19.48 18.38 37.43
N ILE A 471 20.50 17.59 37.65
CA ILE A 471 21.89 18.06 37.81
C ILE A 471 22.33 18.88 36.61
N SER A 472 22.11 18.40 35.40
CA SER A 472 22.43 19.12 34.17
C SER A 472 21.58 20.38 33.98
N ARG A 473 20.26 20.32 34.29
CA ARG A 473 19.32 21.45 34.17
C ARG A 473 19.65 22.64 35.09
N TYR A 474 20.17 22.34 36.26
CA TYR A 474 20.58 23.35 37.22
C TYR A 474 22.09 23.69 37.13
N GLY A 475 22.80 23.13 36.15
CA GLY A 475 24.23 23.33 35.99
C GLY A 475 25.05 22.82 37.19
N LEU A 476 24.58 21.70 37.75
CA LEU A 476 25.20 21.05 38.90
C LEU A 476 26.07 19.86 38.49
N ASP A 477 26.24 19.65 37.20
CA ASP A 477 27.18 18.62 36.71
C ASP A 477 28.64 19.03 37.01
N LYS A 478 29.48 18.02 37.08
CA LYS A 478 30.91 18.24 37.45
C LYS A 478 31.61 19.23 36.53
N SER A 479 31.25 19.30 35.26
CA SER A 479 31.83 20.21 34.28
C SER A 479 31.34 21.64 34.47
N ASP A 480 30.07 21.85 34.69
CA ASP A 480 29.46 23.16 34.96
C ASP A 480 29.92 23.74 36.33
N LEU A 481 30.00 22.88 37.36
CA LEU A 481 30.58 23.29 38.65
C LEU A 481 32.05 23.69 38.50
N LEU A 482 32.87 22.93 37.80
CA LEU A 482 34.26 23.26 37.54
C LEU A 482 34.45 24.55 36.75
N LEU A 483 33.56 24.83 35.78
CA LEU A 483 33.51 26.09 35.04
C LEU A 483 33.17 27.28 35.95
N ARG A 484 32.13 27.12 36.81
CA ARG A 484 31.77 28.18 37.78
C ARG A 484 32.86 28.42 38.82
N PHE A 485 33.55 27.38 39.32
CA PHE A 485 34.70 27.52 40.20
C PHE A 485 35.91 28.13 39.50
N ARG A 486 36.13 27.96 38.19
CA ARG A 486 37.20 28.58 37.44
C ARG A 486 36.93 30.06 37.12
N THR A 487 35.64 30.41 36.90
CA THR A 487 35.27 31.81 36.63
C THR A 487 35.26 32.66 37.91
N ASN A 488 34.98 32.09 39.09
CA ASN A 488 35.01 32.81 40.38
C ASN A 488 36.41 32.94 41.00
N ARG A 489 37.47 32.43 40.36
CA ARG A 489 38.85 32.64 40.83
C ARG A 489 39.55 33.82 40.13
N LYS A 490 38.78 34.73 39.52
CA LYS A 490 39.28 36.02 39.01
C LYS A 490 38.68 37.17 39.84
N PHE A 491 38.93 37.14 41.14
CA PHE A 491 38.90 38.32 42.02
C PHE A 491 40.11 38.25 42.93
#